data_8203e5174d51ebe92c89746130343738
#
_entry.id   8203e5174d51ebe92c89746130343738
#
_cell.length_a   1.000
_cell.length_b   1.000
_cell.length_c   1.000
_cell.angle_alpha   90.00
_cell.angle_beta   90.00
_cell.angle_gamma   90.00
#
_symmetry.space_group_name_H-M   'P 1'
#
loop_
_entity.id
_entity.type
_entity.pdbx_description
1 polymer ?
#
loop_
_entity_poly.entity_id
_entity_poly.type
_entity_poly.pdbx_seq_one_letter_code
_entity_poly.pdbx_strand_id
1 'polypeptide(L)'
;MSSQPLVRRAVLILALAAAPLAAQAPTPAPQELGIKYMRDSEEYAALARQVYRMAGDAVTRTAATAGRQGWAVVLDIDETALDNSTYQLERAAYHLPFDAQSWDAWIARREAGAVPGVADFIALVRRAGGHVAWITNRDAAAAEATRANLQSVKMWADDDRLCAQTSPEHSKAMRRAEVVSGKGDCSWSGVAMRIVVFVGDQMGDFPEATEHIPGTGTDDAFGRACFLLPDSMYGGWIARVTRVR
;
A
#
# COMPACT_ATOMS: atom_id res chain seq x y z
N MET A 1 -56.05 -79.19 22.25
CA MET A 1 -55.49 -78.33 21.18
C MET A 1 -55.57 -76.90 21.70
N SER A 2 -54.44 -76.38 22.22
CA SER A 2 -54.34 -75.01 22.83
C SER A 2 -53.41 -74.15 21.97
N SER A 3 -53.99 -73.13 21.35
CA SER A 3 -53.29 -72.19 20.52
C SER A 3 -52.86 -71.01 21.38
N GLN A 4 -51.54 -70.83 21.54
CA GLN A 4 -50.95 -69.64 22.18
C GLN A 4 -50.78 -68.52 21.16
N PRO A 5 -51.04 -67.24 21.53
CA PRO A 5 -50.79 -66.11 20.64
C PRO A 5 -49.35 -65.64 20.72
N LEU A 6 -48.72 -65.43 19.54
CA LEU A 6 -47.39 -64.82 19.36
C LEU A 6 -47.46 -63.32 19.72
N VAL A 7 -46.76 -62.94 20.79
CA VAL A 7 -46.54 -61.52 21.10
C VAL A 7 -45.35 -61.00 20.30
N ARG A 8 -45.61 -60.19 19.26
CA ARG A 8 -44.57 -59.46 18.50
C ARG A 8 -44.09 -58.26 19.34
N ARG A 9 -42.85 -58.36 19.82
CA ARG A 9 -42.15 -57.21 20.43
C ARG A 9 -41.68 -56.29 19.32
N ALA A 10 -42.28 -55.11 19.23
CA ALA A 10 -41.75 -54.03 18.37
C ALA A 10 -40.55 -53.41 19.05
N VAL A 11 -39.39 -53.50 18.41
CA VAL A 11 -38.14 -52.80 18.80
C VAL A 11 -38.18 -51.41 18.20
N LEU A 12 -38.37 -50.41 19.04
CA LEU A 12 -38.31 -49.01 18.64
C LEU A 12 -36.83 -48.61 18.53
N ILE A 13 -36.31 -48.49 17.32
CA ILE A 13 -34.95 -47.98 17.06
C ILE A 13 -35.04 -46.44 17.11
N LEU A 14 -34.56 -45.87 18.19
CA LEU A 14 -34.38 -44.41 18.32
C LEU A 14 -33.14 -43.99 17.52
N ALA A 15 -33.33 -43.45 16.31
CA ALA A 15 -32.27 -42.88 15.51
C ALA A 15 -31.92 -41.48 16.14
N LEU A 16 -30.80 -41.44 16.90
CA LEU A 16 -30.20 -40.17 17.28
C LEU A 16 -29.62 -39.51 16.00
N ALA A 17 -30.31 -38.48 15.51
CA ALA A 17 -29.75 -37.61 14.48
C ALA A 17 -28.67 -36.75 15.13
N ALA A 18 -27.38 -37.11 14.87
CA ALA A 18 -26.29 -36.24 15.22
C ALA A 18 -26.35 -35.00 14.32
N ALA A 19 -26.73 -33.86 14.89
CA ALA A 19 -26.60 -32.57 14.23
C ALA A 19 -25.10 -32.33 13.93
N PRO A 20 -24.74 -31.91 12.70
CA PRO A 20 -23.36 -31.56 12.42
C PRO A 20 -22.95 -30.41 13.32
N LEU A 21 -21.90 -30.60 14.14
CA LEU A 21 -21.22 -29.52 14.82
C LEU A 21 -20.72 -28.58 13.73
N ALA A 22 -21.33 -27.40 13.58
CA ALA A 22 -20.78 -26.37 12.72
C ALA A 22 -19.38 -26.04 13.28
N ALA A 23 -18.35 -26.48 12.57
CA ALA A 23 -16.98 -26.13 12.91
C ALA A 23 -16.89 -24.61 12.88
N GLN A 24 -16.64 -24.00 14.03
CA GLN A 24 -16.35 -22.58 14.10
C GLN A 24 -15.11 -22.31 13.22
N ALA A 25 -15.22 -21.34 12.32
CA ALA A 25 -14.07 -20.91 11.55
C ALA A 25 -12.93 -20.56 12.54
N PRO A 26 -11.68 -21.00 12.25
CA PRO A 26 -10.54 -20.70 13.12
C PRO A 26 -10.44 -19.18 13.28
N THR A 27 -10.09 -18.73 14.50
CA THR A 27 -9.81 -17.31 14.76
C THR A 27 -8.59 -16.92 13.93
N PRO A 28 -8.66 -15.87 13.09
CA PRO A 28 -7.51 -15.44 12.29
C PRO A 28 -6.29 -15.13 13.16
N ALA A 29 -5.09 -15.45 12.68
CA ALA A 29 -3.85 -15.05 13.33
C ALA A 29 -3.73 -13.49 13.32
N PRO A 30 -2.98 -12.88 14.24
CA PRO A 30 -2.82 -11.41 14.27
C PRO A 30 -2.37 -10.81 12.94
N GLN A 31 -1.48 -11.49 12.20
CA GLN A 31 -1.04 -11.07 10.87
C GLN A 31 -2.19 -11.12 9.86
N GLU A 32 -3.05 -12.12 9.93
CA GLU A 32 -4.24 -12.22 9.08
C GLU A 32 -5.25 -11.11 9.39
N LEU A 33 -5.34 -10.65 10.64
CA LEU A 33 -6.15 -9.49 11.01
C LEU A 33 -5.63 -8.20 10.38
N GLY A 34 -4.30 -8.04 10.30
CA GLY A 34 -3.67 -6.92 9.59
C GLY A 34 -4.05 -6.90 8.11
N ILE A 35 -3.93 -8.04 7.43
CA ILE A 35 -4.32 -8.19 6.02
C ILE A 35 -5.80 -7.90 5.85
N LYS A 36 -6.65 -8.48 6.71
CA LYS A 36 -8.10 -8.28 6.69
C LYS A 36 -8.49 -6.82 6.88
N TYR A 37 -7.80 -6.11 7.79
CA TYR A 37 -8.03 -4.68 8.01
C TYR A 37 -7.73 -3.86 6.74
N MET A 38 -6.57 -4.06 6.13
CA MET A 38 -6.18 -3.35 4.92
C MET A 38 -7.10 -3.64 3.73
N ARG A 39 -7.49 -4.92 3.58
CA ARG A 39 -8.23 -5.39 2.42
C ARG A 39 -9.73 -5.15 2.49
N ASP A 40 -10.34 -5.42 3.67
CA ASP A 40 -11.78 -5.60 3.79
C ASP A 40 -12.45 -4.54 4.66
N SER A 41 -11.69 -3.70 5.41
CA SER A 41 -12.33 -2.75 6.32
C SER A 41 -12.73 -1.45 5.63
N GLU A 42 -13.90 -0.96 5.98
CA GLU A 42 -14.36 0.37 5.56
C GLU A 42 -13.56 1.47 6.26
N GLU A 43 -13.05 1.20 7.47
CA GLU A 43 -12.22 2.10 8.25
C GLU A 43 -10.90 2.41 7.55
N TYR A 44 -10.19 1.37 7.05
CA TYR A 44 -8.99 1.59 6.26
C TYR A 44 -9.28 2.39 5.00
N ALA A 45 -10.31 2.01 4.26
CA ALA A 45 -10.70 2.71 3.04
C ALA A 45 -11.08 4.18 3.30
N ALA A 46 -11.78 4.44 4.41
CA ALA A 46 -12.13 5.80 4.82
C ALA A 46 -10.90 6.61 5.22
N LEU A 47 -9.97 6.00 5.97
CA LEU A 47 -8.73 6.63 6.43
C LEU A 47 -7.81 6.95 5.26
N ALA A 48 -7.60 6.00 4.32
CA ALA A 48 -6.81 6.23 3.12
C ALA A 48 -7.36 7.41 2.29
N ARG A 49 -8.68 7.43 2.04
CA ARG A 49 -9.31 8.58 1.36
C ARG A 49 -9.16 9.89 2.13
N GLN A 50 -9.19 9.86 3.48
CA GLN A 50 -8.95 11.05 4.30
C GLN A 50 -7.54 11.57 4.13
N VAL A 51 -6.53 10.69 4.19
CA VAL A 51 -5.11 11.04 3.97
C VAL A 51 -4.93 11.67 2.59
N TYR A 52 -5.47 11.06 1.53
CA TYR A 52 -5.37 11.61 0.17
C TYR A 52 -6.10 12.94 -0.01
N ARG A 53 -7.24 13.16 0.65
CA ARG A 53 -7.88 14.49 0.64
C ARG A 53 -7.03 15.55 1.31
N MET A 54 -6.45 15.24 2.47
CA MET A 54 -5.54 16.16 3.18
C MET A 54 -4.30 16.48 2.34
N ALA A 55 -3.72 15.49 1.66
CA ALA A 55 -2.63 15.68 0.71
C ALA A 55 -3.06 16.57 -0.47
N GLY A 56 -4.26 16.38 -1.00
CA GLY A 56 -4.84 17.21 -2.06
C GLY A 56 -5.04 18.68 -1.64
N ASP A 57 -5.50 18.90 -0.42
CA ASP A 57 -5.60 20.25 0.15
C ASP A 57 -4.22 20.92 0.28
N ALA A 58 -3.19 20.16 0.66
CA ALA A 58 -1.81 20.66 0.72
C ALA A 58 -1.29 21.01 -0.68
N VAL A 59 -1.53 20.16 -1.68
CA VAL A 59 -1.21 20.47 -3.10
C VAL A 59 -1.87 21.76 -3.52
N THR A 60 -3.17 21.90 -3.28
CA THR A 60 -3.93 23.11 -3.69
C THR A 60 -3.36 24.39 -3.09
N ARG A 61 -3.01 24.35 -1.79
CA ARG A 61 -2.38 25.50 -1.11
C ARG A 61 -1.01 25.83 -1.68
N THR A 62 -0.21 24.81 -2.01
CA THR A 62 1.19 24.98 -2.43
C THR A 62 1.31 25.29 -3.90
N ALA A 63 0.48 24.69 -4.76
CA ALA A 63 0.44 24.97 -6.20
C ALA A 63 0.17 26.45 -6.49
N ALA A 64 -0.71 27.07 -5.71
CA ALA A 64 -0.99 28.51 -5.82
C ALA A 64 0.25 29.41 -5.60
N THR A 65 1.27 28.92 -4.91
CA THR A 65 2.51 29.66 -4.57
C THR A 65 3.75 29.13 -5.28
N ALA A 66 3.64 28.06 -6.07
CA ALA A 66 4.78 27.39 -6.72
C ALA A 66 5.44 28.26 -7.83
N GLY A 67 4.78 29.28 -8.31
CA GLY A 67 5.31 30.18 -9.33
C GLY A 67 5.49 29.46 -10.69
N ARG A 68 6.55 29.88 -11.43
CA ARG A 68 6.88 29.28 -12.75
C ARG A 68 7.79 28.05 -12.67
N GLN A 69 8.28 27.70 -11.48
CA GLN A 69 9.11 26.51 -11.30
C GLN A 69 8.22 25.28 -11.34
N GLY A 70 8.64 24.27 -12.11
CA GLY A 70 7.99 22.97 -12.12
C GLY A 70 7.95 22.35 -10.72
N TRP A 71 6.88 21.67 -10.39
CA TRP A 71 6.71 21.01 -9.11
C TRP A 71 6.15 19.59 -9.27
N ALA A 72 6.49 18.75 -8.32
CA ALA A 72 6.06 17.38 -8.28
C ALA A 72 5.57 16.97 -6.88
N VAL A 73 4.78 15.92 -6.84
CA VAL A 73 4.53 15.14 -5.64
C VAL A 73 5.37 13.87 -5.69
N VAL A 74 5.80 13.37 -4.54
CA VAL A 74 6.48 12.09 -4.39
C VAL A 74 5.53 11.11 -3.73
N LEU A 75 5.31 9.96 -4.38
CA LEU A 75 4.56 8.85 -3.82
C LEU A 75 5.42 7.59 -3.81
N ASP A 76 5.33 6.83 -2.72
CA ASP A 76 5.68 5.43 -2.77
C ASP A 76 4.64 4.64 -3.57
N ILE A 77 4.92 3.36 -3.85
CA ILE A 77 4.03 2.52 -4.65
C ILE A 77 3.32 1.49 -3.78
N ASP A 78 4.07 0.64 -3.07
CA ASP A 78 3.51 -0.50 -2.35
C ASP A 78 2.79 -0.04 -1.07
N GLU A 79 1.54 -0.45 -0.90
CA GLU A 79 0.60 -0.02 0.15
C GLU A 79 0.34 1.49 0.21
N THR A 80 0.94 2.21 -0.72
CA THR A 80 0.69 3.64 -0.93
C THR A 80 -0.21 3.86 -2.17
N ALA A 81 0.27 3.52 -3.35
CA ALA A 81 -0.50 3.65 -4.58
C ALA A 81 -1.18 2.34 -4.99
N LEU A 82 -0.46 1.23 -4.86
CA LEU A 82 -0.91 -0.12 -5.19
C LEU A 82 -1.12 -0.94 -3.94
N ASP A 83 -2.26 -1.62 -3.87
CA ASP A 83 -2.67 -2.52 -2.80
C ASP A 83 -2.19 -3.94 -3.11
N ASN A 84 -1.21 -4.43 -2.36
CA ASN A 84 -0.66 -5.77 -2.48
C ASN A 84 -1.25 -6.75 -1.45
N SER A 85 -2.37 -6.43 -0.83
CA SER A 85 -3.01 -7.30 0.17
C SER A 85 -3.36 -8.69 -0.38
N THR A 86 -3.58 -8.82 -1.69
CA THR A 86 -3.77 -10.12 -2.36
C THR A 86 -2.52 -10.99 -2.26
N TYR A 87 -1.32 -10.43 -2.50
CA TYR A 87 -0.07 -11.17 -2.30
C TYR A 87 0.09 -11.62 -0.84
N GLN A 88 -0.16 -10.73 0.09
CA GLN A 88 -0.06 -11.04 1.53
C GLN A 88 -1.04 -12.15 1.93
N LEU A 89 -2.28 -12.12 1.41
CA LEU A 89 -3.27 -13.15 1.65
C LEU A 89 -2.85 -14.50 1.07
N GLU A 90 -2.31 -14.53 -0.15
CA GLU A 90 -1.80 -15.75 -0.78
C GLU A 90 -0.65 -16.37 0.04
N ARG A 91 0.27 -15.54 0.57
CA ARG A 91 1.36 -16.01 1.44
C ARG A 91 0.83 -16.56 2.77
N ALA A 92 -0.10 -15.83 3.41
CA ALA A 92 -0.69 -16.22 4.67
C ALA A 92 -1.47 -17.54 4.58
N ALA A 93 -2.20 -17.78 3.48
CA ALA A 93 -2.97 -19.00 3.25
C ALA A 93 -2.11 -20.28 3.31
N TYR A 94 -0.81 -20.17 3.01
CA TYR A 94 0.15 -21.27 3.06
C TYR A 94 1.17 -21.11 4.20
N HIS A 95 0.97 -20.16 5.12
CA HIS A 95 1.91 -19.84 6.20
C HIS A 95 3.33 -19.56 5.72
N LEU A 96 3.46 -18.95 4.55
CA LEU A 96 4.76 -18.64 3.94
C LEU A 96 5.20 -17.21 4.30
N PRO A 97 6.48 -17.02 4.69
CA PRO A 97 7.03 -15.68 4.88
C PRO A 97 7.19 -14.94 3.54
N PHE A 98 7.54 -13.65 3.61
CA PHE A 98 8.01 -12.92 2.44
C PHE A 98 9.19 -13.64 1.77
N ASP A 99 9.17 -13.65 0.43
CA ASP A 99 10.23 -14.21 -0.39
C ASP A 99 10.38 -13.35 -1.67
N ALA A 100 11.60 -12.94 -1.98
CA ALA A 100 11.88 -12.02 -3.08
C ALA A 100 11.43 -12.59 -4.44
N GLN A 101 11.66 -13.87 -4.70
CA GLN A 101 11.25 -14.49 -5.97
C GLN A 101 9.72 -14.48 -6.13
N SER A 102 8.98 -14.78 -5.06
CA SER A 102 7.52 -14.75 -5.09
C SER A 102 6.98 -13.32 -5.21
N TRP A 103 7.70 -12.35 -4.65
CA TRP A 103 7.38 -10.94 -4.80
C TRP A 103 7.56 -10.46 -6.24
N ASP A 104 8.68 -10.82 -6.87
CA ASP A 104 8.91 -10.49 -8.29
C ASP A 104 7.84 -11.13 -9.18
N ALA A 105 7.47 -12.38 -8.89
CA ALA A 105 6.38 -13.06 -9.61
C ALA A 105 5.03 -12.35 -9.42
N TRP A 106 4.74 -11.83 -8.22
CA TRP A 106 3.55 -11.01 -7.96
C TRP A 106 3.55 -9.72 -8.78
N ILE A 107 4.66 -8.96 -8.75
CA ILE A 107 4.78 -7.72 -9.53
C ILE A 107 4.56 -8.00 -11.03
N ALA A 108 5.12 -9.11 -11.54
CA ALA A 108 4.97 -9.51 -12.94
C ALA A 108 3.50 -9.81 -13.33
N ARG A 109 2.64 -10.17 -12.39
CA ARG A 109 1.19 -10.38 -12.62
C ARG A 109 0.44 -9.09 -12.92
N ARG A 110 0.93 -7.93 -12.41
CA ARG A 110 0.32 -6.59 -12.63
C ARG A 110 -1.13 -6.50 -12.11
N GLU A 111 -1.43 -7.20 -11.03
CA GLU A 111 -2.80 -7.38 -10.50
C GLU A 111 -3.08 -6.55 -9.24
N ALA A 112 -2.11 -5.79 -8.75
CA ALA A 112 -2.33 -4.94 -7.58
C ALA A 112 -3.37 -3.85 -7.92
N GLY A 113 -4.37 -3.72 -7.04
CA GLY A 113 -5.42 -2.70 -7.14
C GLY A 113 -4.92 -1.32 -6.73
N ALA A 114 -5.76 -0.30 -6.89
CA ALA A 114 -5.45 1.03 -6.40
C ALA A 114 -5.84 1.17 -4.92
N VAL A 115 -4.97 1.77 -4.11
CA VAL A 115 -5.31 2.19 -2.74
C VAL A 115 -6.45 3.21 -2.78
N PRO A 116 -7.45 3.13 -1.88
CA PRO A 116 -8.60 4.04 -1.92
C PRO A 116 -8.22 5.52 -1.82
N GLY A 117 -8.64 6.31 -2.81
CA GLY A 117 -8.44 7.77 -2.86
C GLY A 117 -7.23 8.24 -3.67
N VAL A 118 -6.28 7.36 -4.00
CA VAL A 118 -5.05 7.74 -4.74
C VAL A 118 -5.37 8.28 -6.14
N ALA A 119 -6.30 7.66 -6.87
CA ALA A 119 -6.62 8.08 -8.24
C ALA A 119 -7.17 9.51 -8.28
N ASP A 120 -8.05 9.87 -7.35
CA ASP A 120 -8.59 11.24 -7.24
C ASP A 120 -7.49 12.24 -6.90
N PHE A 121 -6.56 11.86 -6.00
CA PHE A 121 -5.40 12.68 -5.64
C PHE A 121 -4.50 12.92 -6.85
N ILE A 122 -4.12 11.88 -7.60
CA ILE A 122 -3.30 12.00 -8.82
C ILE A 122 -3.98 12.89 -9.86
N ALA A 123 -5.29 12.70 -10.06
CA ALA A 123 -6.05 13.54 -10.97
C ALA A 123 -6.06 15.02 -10.54
N LEU A 124 -6.12 15.30 -9.23
CA LEU A 124 -6.01 16.65 -8.68
C LEU A 124 -4.62 17.25 -8.94
N VAL A 125 -3.54 16.50 -8.66
CA VAL A 125 -2.15 16.94 -8.92
C VAL A 125 -1.98 17.38 -10.37
N ARG A 126 -2.42 16.57 -11.32
CA ARG A 126 -2.32 16.85 -12.76
C ARG A 126 -3.14 18.05 -13.18
N ARG A 127 -4.39 18.15 -12.70
CA ARG A 127 -5.22 19.34 -12.97
C ARG A 127 -4.62 20.63 -12.45
N ALA A 128 -3.84 20.56 -11.36
CA ALA A 128 -3.12 21.70 -10.80
C ALA A 128 -1.78 22.00 -11.51
N GLY A 129 -1.42 21.22 -12.54
CA GLY A 129 -0.19 21.40 -13.33
C GLY A 129 1.06 20.80 -12.66
N GLY A 130 0.89 19.86 -11.73
CA GLY A 130 1.98 19.14 -11.09
C GLY A 130 2.30 17.81 -11.75
N HIS A 131 3.48 17.30 -11.43
CA HIS A 131 4.00 16.00 -11.89
C HIS A 131 4.06 14.98 -10.74
N VAL A 132 4.19 13.69 -11.09
CA VAL A 132 4.30 12.61 -10.12
C VAL A 132 5.65 11.90 -10.25
N ALA A 133 6.38 11.82 -9.14
CA ALA A 133 7.54 10.95 -8.98
C ALA A 133 7.14 9.74 -8.13
N TRP A 134 7.13 8.57 -8.74
CA TRP A 134 6.88 7.28 -8.09
C TRP A 134 8.21 6.76 -7.55
N ILE A 135 8.49 6.91 -6.25
CA ILE A 135 9.75 6.49 -5.63
C ILE A 135 9.54 5.20 -4.84
N THR A 136 9.93 4.07 -5.40
CA THR A 136 9.67 2.74 -4.85
C THR A 136 10.94 1.92 -4.66
N ASN A 137 10.95 1.04 -3.65
CA ASN A 137 12.02 0.05 -3.47
C ASN A 137 11.85 -1.21 -4.34
N ARG A 138 10.86 -1.25 -5.22
CA ARG A 138 10.85 -2.26 -6.28
C ARG A 138 12.11 -2.13 -7.11
N ASP A 139 12.69 -3.28 -7.49
CA ASP A 139 13.89 -3.33 -8.33
C ASP A 139 13.65 -2.69 -9.71
N ALA A 140 14.67 -2.07 -10.28
CA ALA A 140 14.61 -1.47 -11.61
C ALA A 140 14.25 -2.50 -12.71
N ALA A 141 14.60 -3.77 -12.53
CA ALA A 141 14.18 -4.84 -13.43
C ALA A 141 12.64 -5.03 -13.47
N ALA A 142 11.94 -4.65 -12.40
CA ALA A 142 10.48 -4.70 -12.34
C ALA A 142 9.79 -3.42 -12.85
N ALA A 143 10.53 -2.42 -13.33
CA ALA A 143 9.99 -1.10 -13.69
C ALA A 143 8.91 -1.16 -14.77
N GLU A 144 9.07 -2.00 -15.80
CA GLU A 144 8.06 -2.17 -16.85
C GLU A 144 6.76 -2.75 -16.30
N ALA A 145 6.83 -3.82 -15.51
CA ALA A 145 5.65 -4.44 -14.92
C ALA A 145 4.94 -3.47 -13.94
N THR A 146 5.72 -2.72 -13.15
CA THR A 146 5.20 -1.70 -12.24
C THR A 146 4.47 -0.59 -12.99
N ARG A 147 5.07 -0.05 -14.06
CA ARG A 147 4.43 0.95 -14.92
C ARG A 147 3.14 0.41 -15.52
N ALA A 148 3.16 -0.81 -16.05
CA ALA A 148 1.99 -1.42 -16.66
C ALA A 148 0.86 -1.64 -15.63
N ASN A 149 1.18 -1.95 -14.38
CA ASN A 149 0.17 -2.02 -13.31
C ASN A 149 -0.40 -0.64 -13.00
N LEU A 150 0.43 0.42 -12.88
CA LEU A 150 -0.06 1.79 -12.69
C LEU A 150 -0.95 2.25 -13.87
N GLN A 151 -0.63 1.83 -15.10
CA GLN A 151 -1.47 2.09 -16.28
C GLN A 151 -2.82 1.36 -16.20
N SER A 152 -2.83 0.09 -15.79
CA SER A 152 -4.06 -0.71 -15.68
C SER A 152 -5.07 -0.11 -14.70
N VAL A 153 -4.59 0.50 -13.63
CA VAL A 153 -5.40 1.23 -12.64
C VAL A 153 -5.54 2.73 -12.94
N LYS A 154 -5.15 3.17 -14.16
CA LYS A 154 -5.29 4.54 -14.68
C LYS A 154 -4.56 5.63 -13.88
N MET A 155 -3.44 5.27 -13.26
CA MET A 155 -2.64 6.20 -12.45
C MET A 155 -1.37 6.70 -13.14
N TRP A 156 -0.95 6.08 -14.24
CA TRP A 156 0.24 6.48 -14.99
C TRP A 156 -0.07 7.56 -16.03
N ALA A 157 0.84 8.52 -16.19
CA ALA A 157 0.91 9.43 -17.34
C ALA A 157 2.35 9.47 -17.89
N ASP A 158 2.52 9.84 -19.15
CA ASP A 158 3.82 9.79 -19.85
C ASP A 158 4.83 10.80 -19.30
N ASP A 159 4.37 11.83 -18.60
CA ASP A 159 5.20 12.81 -17.91
C ASP A 159 5.54 12.44 -16.47
N ASP A 160 5.07 11.32 -15.97
CA ASP A 160 5.49 10.79 -14.66
C ASP A 160 6.94 10.28 -14.68
N ARG A 161 7.53 10.14 -13.50
CA ARG A 161 8.83 9.48 -13.32
C ARG A 161 8.69 8.28 -12.40
N LEU A 162 9.11 7.12 -12.89
CA LEU A 162 9.23 5.91 -12.08
C LEU A 162 10.68 5.77 -11.61
N CYS A 163 10.87 5.96 -10.33
CA CYS A 163 12.15 5.96 -9.63
C CYS A 163 12.31 4.64 -8.86
N ALA A 164 12.48 3.54 -9.58
CA ALA A 164 12.75 2.23 -9.02
C ALA A 164 14.18 2.14 -8.44
N GLN A 165 14.42 1.19 -7.56
CA GLN A 165 15.72 0.98 -6.94
C GLN A 165 16.68 0.28 -7.91
N THR A 166 17.83 0.89 -8.19
CA THR A 166 18.86 0.32 -9.08
C THR A 166 19.95 -0.45 -8.34
N SER A 167 20.15 -0.15 -7.04
CA SER A 167 21.03 -0.87 -6.13
C SER A 167 20.60 -0.64 -4.69
N PRO A 168 21.08 -1.44 -3.72
CA PRO A 168 20.77 -1.23 -2.28
C PRO A 168 21.17 0.16 -1.77
N GLU A 169 22.23 0.77 -2.32
CA GLU A 169 22.71 2.09 -1.96
C GLU A 169 21.87 3.22 -2.55
N HIS A 170 21.12 2.95 -3.64
CA HIS A 170 20.26 3.93 -4.28
C HIS A 170 18.99 4.19 -3.42
N SER A 171 19.19 4.89 -2.33
CA SER A 171 18.17 5.16 -1.32
C SER A 171 17.04 6.06 -1.83
N LYS A 172 15.88 6.06 -1.14
CA LYS A 172 14.79 6.99 -1.45
C LYS A 172 15.23 8.45 -1.31
N ALA A 173 16.15 8.77 -0.37
CA ALA A 173 16.73 10.11 -0.22
C ALA A 173 17.52 10.54 -1.47
N MET A 174 18.36 9.66 -2.02
CA MET A 174 19.08 9.97 -3.27
C MET A 174 18.12 10.23 -4.42
N ARG A 175 17.10 9.41 -4.59
CA ARG A 175 16.09 9.57 -5.66
C ARG A 175 15.27 10.86 -5.49
N ARG A 176 14.97 11.28 -4.25
CA ARG A 176 14.38 12.61 -3.99
C ARG A 176 15.32 13.74 -4.37
N ALA A 177 16.63 13.60 -4.07
CA ALA A 177 17.65 14.57 -4.47
C ALA A 177 17.78 14.69 -6.00
N GLU A 178 17.62 13.60 -6.74
CA GLU A 178 17.56 13.63 -8.21
C GLU A 178 16.38 14.43 -8.74
N VAL A 179 15.19 14.26 -8.15
CA VAL A 179 14.00 15.06 -8.47
C VAL A 179 14.28 16.55 -8.24
N VAL A 180 14.83 16.89 -7.07
CA VAL A 180 15.09 18.30 -6.67
C VAL A 180 16.19 18.94 -7.52
N SER A 181 17.24 18.19 -7.83
CA SER A 181 18.38 18.72 -8.59
C SER A 181 18.16 18.74 -10.11
N GLY A 182 17.18 17.97 -10.61
CA GLY A 182 16.99 17.74 -12.04
C GLY A 182 18.07 16.86 -12.67
N LYS A 183 18.83 16.09 -11.87
CA LYS A 183 19.90 15.21 -12.32
C LYS A 183 19.61 13.78 -11.93
N GLY A 184 20.10 12.82 -12.72
CA GLY A 184 19.86 11.39 -12.50
C GLY A 184 18.56 10.89 -13.13
N ASP A 185 18.24 9.62 -12.85
CA ASP A 185 17.15 8.88 -13.52
C ASP A 185 15.75 9.33 -13.09
N CYS A 186 15.63 9.93 -11.90
CA CYS A 186 14.37 10.47 -11.37
C CYS A 186 14.08 11.91 -11.84
N SER A 187 14.88 12.46 -12.76
CA SER A 187 14.73 13.85 -13.21
C SER A 187 13.81 13.97 -14.44
N TRP A 188 13.26 15.15 -14.65
CA TRP A 188 12.55 15.52 -15.88
C TRP A 188 13.51 16.18 -16.88
N SER A 189 14.36 15.37 -17.52
CA SER A 189 15.27 15.82 -18.59
C SER A 189 16.13 17.05 -18.22
N GLY A 190 16.69 17.04 -17.01
CA GLY A 190 17.54 18.12 -16.51
C GLY A 190 16.76 19.27 -15.82
N VAL A 191 15.45 19.16 -15.70
CA VAL A 191 14.64 20.18 -15.02
C VAL A 191 14.54 19.85 -13.52
N ALA A 192 14.99 20.79 -12.69
CA ALA A 192 14.84 20.73 -11.24
C ALA A 192 13.36 20.94 -10.85
N MET A 193 12.80 20.06 -10.04
CA MET A 193 11.44 20.15 -9.56
C MET A 193 11.40 20.47 -8.07
N ARG A 194 10.46 21.31 -7.67
CA ARG A 194 10.13 21.48 -6.25
C ARG A 194 9.20 20.35 -5.83
N ILE A 195 9.57 19.56 -4.82
CA ILE A 195 8.66 18.58 -4.24
C ILE A 195 7.75 19.30 -3.24
N VAL A 196 6.45 19.17 -3.37
CA VAL A 196 5.46 19.89 -2.55
C VAL A 196 4.71 19.01 -1.57
N VAL A 197 4.58 17.71 -1.88
CA VAL A 197 3.89 16.73 -1.03
C VAL A 197 4.57 15.37 -1.15
N PHE A 198 4.63 14.66 -0.04
CA PHE A 198 5.09 13.28 0.06
C PHE A 198 3.96 12.41 0.60
N VAL A 199 3.72 11.26 -0.02
CA VAL A 199 2.79 10.24 0.47
C VAL A 199 3.48 8.89 0.51
N GLY A 200 3.35 8.17 1.61
CA GLY A 200 3.96 6.86 1.82
C GLY A 200 3.31 6.14 2.99
N ASP A 201 3.64 4.86 3.19
CA ASP A 201 3.19 4.04 4.31
C ASP A 201 4.31 3.72 5.30
N GLN A 202 5.58 4.01 4.92
CA GLN A 202 6.76 3.77 5.74
C GLN A 202 7.49 5.08 6.07
N MET A 203 8.14 5.16 7.24
CA MET A 203 8.91 6.35 7.62
C MET A 203 10.04 6.67 6.63
N GLY A 204 10.60 5.66 5.92
CA GLY A 204 11.62 5.86 4.90
C GLY A 204 11.14 6.58 3.63
N ASP A 205 9.84 6.76 3.47
CA ASP A 205 9.24 7.46 2.32
C ASP A 205 9.34 8.98 2.47
N PHE A 206 9.57 9.44 3.69
CA PHE A 206 9.59 10.85 4.02
C PHE A 206 11.01 11.38 4.17
N PRO A 207 11.24 12.67 3.82
CA PRO A 207 12.54 13.29 3.97
C PRO A 207 12.95 13.40 5.44
N GLU A 208 14.22 13.14 5.70
CA GLU A 208 14.87 13.48 6.97
C GLU A 208 15.34 14.95 6.98
N ALA A 209 15.63 15.46 8.17
CA ALA A 209 16.13 16.84 8.33
C ALA A 209 17.42 17.10 7.54
N THR A 210 18.24 16.10 7.34
CA THR A 210 19.50 16.14 6.57
C THR A 210 19.33 16.33 5.07
N GLU A 211 18.13 16.10 4.53
CA GLU A 211 17.84 16.30 3.11
C GLU A 211 17.55 17.75 2.74
N HIS A 212 17.35 18.60 3.74
CA HIS A 212 17.11 20.06 3.57
C HIS A 212 15.97 20.41 2.60
N ILE A 213 14.95 19.55 2.49
CA ILE A 213 13.76 19.84 1.69
C ILE A 213 12.84 20.75 2.52
N PRO A 214 12.46 21.93 2.02
CA PRO A 214 11.67 22.90 2.78
C PRO A 214 10.33 22.34 3.29
N GLY A 215 10.06 22.51 4.57
CA GLY A 215 8.80 22.07 5.20
C GLY A 215 8.75 20.59 5.56
N THR A 216 9.89 19.90 5.54
CA THR A 216 10.02 18.48 5.89
C THR A 216 11.09 18.25 6.96
N GLY A 217 11.29 17.00 7.35
CA GLY A 217 12.34 16.57 8.27
C GLY A 217 12.03 16.78 9.76
N THR A 218 10.81 17.16 10.10
CA THR A 218 10.32 17.33 11.47
C THR A 218 8.93 16.71 11.62
N ASP A 219 8.50 16.44 12.85
CA ASP A 219 7.16 15.88 13.12
C ASP A 219 6.04 16.80 12.62
N ASP A 220 6.27 18.12 12.59
CA ASP A 220 5.32 19.10 12.06
C ASP A 220 5.03 18.95 10.57
N ALA A 221 5.88 18.25 9.81
CA ALA A 221 5.67 17.99 8.39
C ALA A 221 4.46 17.10 8.14
N PHE A 222 4.17 16.18 9.09
CA PHE A 222 3.04 15.27 8.96
C PHE A 222 1.70 16.03 9.04
N GLY A 223 0.83 15.74 8.04
CA GLY A 223 -0.41 16.48 7.84
C GLY A 223 -0.26 17.83 7.12
N ARG A 224 0.97 18.26 6.77
CA ARG A 224 1.25 19.51 6.03
C ARG A 224 1.91 19.28 4.67
N ALA A 225 3.05 18.58 4.65
CA ALA A 225 3.79 18.18 3.45
C ALA A 225 3.97 16.67 3.35
N CYS A 226 3.94 15.94 4.45
CA CYS A 226 4.10 14.51 4.57
C CYS A 226 2.79 13.87 5.01
N PHE A 227 2.34 12.82 4.29
CA PHE A 227 1.06 12.16 4.51
C PHE A 227 1.29 10.65 4.60
N LEU A 228 1.21 10.13 5.83
CA LEU A 228 1.44 8.73 6.15
C LEU A 228 0.13 7.95 6.05
N LEU A 229 0.14 6.90 5.21
CA LEU A 229 -0.91 5.89 5.16
C LEU A 229 -0.62 4.81 6.21
N PRO A 230 -1.63 4.21 6.83
CA PRO A 230 -1.43 3.09 7.74
C PRO A 230 -1.13 1.82 6.95
N ASP A 231 -0.11 1.06 7.36
CA ASP A 231 0.11 -0.32 6.96
C ASP A 231 0.17 -1.23 8.19
N SER A 232 -0.75 -2.19 8.26
CA SER A 232 -0.84 -3.18 9.33
C SER A 232 -0.32 -4.56 8.92
N MET A 233 0.11 -4.74 7.66
CA MET A 233 0.55 -6.03 7.13
C MET A 233 2.04 -6.24 7.32
N TYR A 234 2.85 -5.25 7.01
CA TYR A 234 4.31 -5.32 7.12
C TYR A 234 4.94 -3.92 7.26
N GLY A 235 6.25 -3.86 7.45
CA GLY A 235 6.98 -2.60 7.48
C GLY A 235 8.08 -2.54 8.54
N GLY A 236 8.86 -1.48 8.50
CA GLY A 236 9.95 -1.22 9.42
C GLY A 236 9.53 -1.14 10.90
N TRP A 237 8.25 -0.94 11.17
CA TRP A 237 7.71 -0.92 12.53
C TRP A 237 7.74 -2.29 13.22
N ILE A 238 7.72 -3.40 12.48
CA ILE A 238 7.75 -4.77 13.03
C ILE A 238 9.04 -5.01 13.83
N ALA A 239 10.17 -4.49 13.34
CA ALA A 239 11.46 -4.66 13.99
C ALA A 239 11.68 -3.71 15.20
N ARG A 240 10.76 -2.78 15.46
CA ARG A 240 10.89 -1.84 16.57
C ARG A 240 10.57 -2.51 17.89
N VAL A 241 11.49 -2.40 18.85
CA VAL A 241 11.26 -2.89 20.21
C VAL A 241 10.08 -2.13 20.83
N THR A 242 9.08 -2.87 21.32
CA THR A 242 7.96 -2.29 22.06
C THR A 242 8.50 -1.61 23.32
N ARG A 243 8.44 -0.29 23.38
CA ARG A 243 8.72 0.44 24.62
C ARG A 243 7.49 0.31 25.51
N VAL A 244 7.63 -0.40 26.61
CA VAL A 244 6.65 -0.34 27.69
C VAL A 244 6.72 1.09 28.24
N ARG A 245 5.64 1.86 28.10
CA ARG A 245 5.51 3.20 28.64
C ARG A 245 4.99 3.14 30.08
#